data_f1ff0d5dcbae49cca713e8793af179d4
#
_entry.id   f1ff0d5dcbae49cca713e8793af179d4
#
_cell.length_a   1.000
_cell.length_b   1.000
_cell.length_c   1.000
_cell.angle_alpha   90.00
_cell.angle_beta   90.00
_cell.angle_gamma   90.00
#
_symmetry.space_group_name_H-M   'P 1'
#
loop_
_entity.id
_entity.type
_entity.pdbx_description
1 polymer ?
#
loop_
_entity_poly.entity_id
_entity_poly.type
_entity_poly.pdbx_seq_one_letter_code
_entity_poly.pdbx_strand_id
1 'polypeptide(L)'
;MVSTAKLNQIQHHTQSYEVYAEKVKKMLSDLVKSHNASAASASHDAYAALFEKRPVKKTGILVITSDRGLVGSYNNNIIKQTLQLMKDKNLTAENTVFLTVGKTGTEFFKKRGMNVVYEYSGISDVPTFREVHQIVKTAVQMYDDAVFDEMYLAYSHYVNRITSRVQVHDVLPITAESLMEDEEKSAESVQDESPITAEYEFEPSDTEIIAGLVSQYAESLLYGAILDAKTSEHSSSANAMRSATDNADDIISSLELQYNRARQAAITTEITEITGGMTAQE
;
A
#
# COMPACT_ATOMS: atom_id res chain seq x y z
N MET A 1 -4.50 -4.12 -20.78
CA MET A 1 -3.65 -3.03 -21.34
C MET A 1 -3.59 -1.81 -20.46
N VAL A 2 -4.71 -1.16 -20.06
CA VAL A 2 -4.69 0.07 -19.24
C VAL A 2 -3.93 -0.12 -17.92
N SER A 3 -4.26 -1.15 -17.13
CA SER A 3 -3.58 -1.43 -15.85
C SER A 3 -2.08 -1.69 -16.01
N THR A 4 -1.66 -2.32 -17.10
CA THR A 4 -0.24 -2.55 -17.39
C THR A 4 0.51 -1.25 -17.73
N ALA A 5 -0.13 -0.35 -18.49
CA ALA A 5 0.45 0.95 -18.80
C ALA A 5 0.63 1.80 -17.54
N LYS A 6 -0.38 1.80 -16.64
CA LYS A 6 -0.32 2.48 -15.35
C LYS A 6 0.74 1.86 -14.43
N LEU A 7 0.85 0.54 -14.42
CA LEU A 7 1.90 -0.15 -13.66
C LEU A 7 3.29 0.31 -14.08
N ASN A 8 3.57 0.35 -15.39
CA ASN A 8 4.88 0.81 -15.88
C ASN A 8 5.15 2.28 -15.52
N GLN A 9 4.13 3.13 -15.60
CA GLN A 9 4.26 4.54 -15.25
C GLN A 9 4.58 4.73 -13.77
N ILE A 10 3.85 4.05 -12.86
CA ILE A 10 4.08 4.19 -11.42
C ILE A 10 5.41 3.57 -11.00
N GLN A 11 5.82 2.44 -11.58
CA GLN A 11 7.11 1.82 -11.29
C GLN A 11 8.29 2.77 -11.55
N HIS A 12 8.22 3.54 -12.61
CA HIS A 12 9.26 4.53 -12.91
C HIS A 12 9.33 5.64 -11.83
N HIS A 13 8.17 6.08 -11.34
CA HIS A 13 8.11 7.06 -10.25
C HIS A 13 8.61 6.45 -8.93
N THR A 14 8.23 5.22 -8.62
CA THR A 14 8.65 4.52 -7.39
C THR A 14 10.17 4.36 -7.34
N GLN A 15 10.79 3.86 -8.40
CA GLN A 15 12.24 3.69 -8.46
C GLN A 15 13.02 5.02 -8.26
N SER A 16 12.55 6.09 -8.88
CA SER A 16 13.17 7.41 -8.71
C SER A 16 13.03 7.92 -7.27
N TYR A 17 11.92 7.58 -6.62
CA TYR A 17 11.64 7.99 -5.25
C TYR A 17 12.40 7.15 -4.21
N GLU A 18 12.57 5.86 -4.43
CA GLU A 18 13.32 4.96 -3.56
C GLU A 18 14.74 5.48 -3.31
N VAL A 19 15.43 5.93 -4.36
CA VAL A 19 16.78 6.52 -4.24
C VAL A 19 16.79 7.75 -3.32
N TYR A 20 15.75 8.58 -3.38
CA TYR A 20 15.60 9.75 -2.51
C TYR A 20 15.34 9.32 -1.06
N ALA A 21 14.39 8.40 -0.86
CA ALA A 21 14.01 7.90 0.47
C ALA A 21 15.18 7.24 1.19
N GLU A 22 15.97 6.42 0.48
CA GLU A 22 17.18 5.79 1.01
C GLU A 22 18.23 6.83 1.45
N LYS A 23 18.42 7.91 0.68
CA LYS A 23 19.35 8.97 1.06
C LYS A 23 18.90 9.72 2.30
N VAL A 24 17.61 10.07 2.40
CA VAL A 24 17.06 10.72 3.59
C VAL A 24 17.23 9.83 4.83
N LYS A 25 16.92 8.54 4.69
CA LYS A 25 17.10 7.53 5.73
C LYS A 25 18.55 7.43 6.18
N LYS A 26 19.49 7.30 5.22
CA LYS A 26 20.93 7.21 5.52
C LYS A 26 21.43 8.46 6.27
N MET A 27 21.06 9.65 5.80
CA MET A 27 21.41 10.89 6.51
C MET A 27 20.89 10.89 7.95
N LEU A 28 19.62 10.51 8.16
CA LEU A 28 19.04 10.48 9.51
C LEU A 28 19.72 9.43 10.38
N SER A 29 20.02 8.25 9.85
CA SER A 29 20.73 7.20 10.58
C SER A 29 22.15 7.61 10.95
N ASP A 30 22.91 8.20 10.03
CA ASP A 30 24.27 8.71 10.29
C ASP A 30 24.26 9.81 11.38
N LEU A 31 23.25 10.69 11.36
CA LEU A 31 23.07 11.72 12.36
C LEU A 31 22.72 11.15 13.74
N VAL A 32 21.81 10.18 13.81
CA VAL A 32 21.47 9.50 15.07
C VAL A 32 22.68 8.75 15.64
N LYS A 33 23.48 8.12 14.79
CA LYS A 33 24.71 7.44 15.20
C LYS A 33 25.78 8.42 15.72
N SER A 34 25.98 9.56 15.06
CA SER A 34 26.98 10.56 15.42
C SER A 34 26.66 11.31 16.72
N HIS A 35 25.38 11.49 17.02
CA HIS A 35 24.94 12.28 18.17
C HIS A 35 24.60 11.49 19.43
N ASN A 36 24.88 10.17 19.47
CA ASN A 36 24.80 9.34 20.68
C ASN A 36 23.65 9.74 21.61
N ALA A 37 22.43 9.45 21.27
CA ALA A 37 21.26 9.50 22.16
C ALA A 37 21.00 10.84 22.93
N SER A 38 21.84 11.84 22.80
CA SER A 38 21.68 13.14 23.50
C SER A 38 20.62 14.05 22.86
N ALA A 39 20.23 13.76 21.62
CA ALA A 39 19.21 14.55 20.91
C ALA A 39 17.78 14.29 21.42
N ALA A 40 17.57 13.23 22.18
CA ALA A 40 16.25 12.91 22.76
C ALA A 40 15.81 13.84 23.91
N SER A 41 16.67 14.74 24.37
CA SER A 41 16.39 15.59 25.55
C SER A 41 16.27 17.08 25.28
N ALA A 42 16.36 17.53 24.04
CA ALA A 42 16.36 18.97 23.76
C ALA A 42 15.24 19.35 22.77
N SER A 43 14.32 20.07 23.30
CA SER A 43 13.33 20.95 22.67
C SER A 43 11.90 20.41 22.47
N HIS A 44 10.98 21.24 22.95
CA HIS A 44 9.52 21.17 22.85
C HIS A 44 9.00 21.48 21.42
N ASP A 45 9.69 21.03 20.38
CA ASP A 45 9.21 21.20 19.01
C ASP A 45 8.31 20.01 18.62
N ALA A 46 7.27 20.29 17.83
CA ALA A 46 6.24 19.35 17.42
C ALA A 46 6.80 18.02 16.86
N TYR A 47 8.00 18.04 16.29
CA TYR A 47 8.66 16.87 15.73
C TYR A 47 9.44 16.01 16.74
N ALA A 48 9.80 16.57 17.92
CA ALA A 48 10.40 15.77 19.00
C ALA A 48 9.39 14.73 19.53
N ALA A 49 8.11 15.01 19.42
CA ALA A 49 7.03 14.09 19.76
C ALA A 49 7.04 12.81 18.93
N LEU A 50 7.57 12.83 17.68
CA LEU A 50 7.66 11.66 16.82
C LEU A 50 8.65 10.59 17.30
N PHE A 51 9.59 10.97 18.17
CA PHE A 51 10.54 10.06 18.82
C PHE A 51 10.13 9.62 20.22
N GLU A 52 9.15 10.30 20.83
CA GLU A 52 8.79 10.05 22.21
C GLU A 52 7.93 8.80 22.35
N LYS A 53 8.45 7.76 23.02
CA LYS A 53 7.66 6.61 23.44
C LYS A 53 6.70 7.02 24.55
N ARG A 54 5.42 7.16 24.22
CA ARG A 54 4.35 7.41 25.19
C ARG A 54 3.74 6.09 25.67
N PRO A 55 3.14 6.04 26.86
CA PRO A 55 2.34 4.88 27.27
C PRO A 55 1.15 4.72 26.31
N VAL A 56 1.11 3.59 25.62
CA VAL A 56 0.11 3.31 24.57
C VAL A 56 -1.27 3.15 25.21
N LYS A 57 -2.18 4.07 24.93
CA LYS A 57 -3.61 4.00 25.28
C LYS A 57 -4.46 3.73 24.05
N LYS A 58 -4.10 4.32 22.93
CA LYS A 58 -4.78 4.14 21.64
C LYS A 58 -3.78 3.87 20.53
N THR A 59 -4.11 2.92 19.69
CA THR A 59 -3.33 2.53 18.53
C THR A 59 -3.98 3.05 17.26
N GLY A 60 -3.22 3.79 16.44
CA GLY A 60 -3.61 4.18 15.10
C GLY A 60 -3.26 3.10 14.10
N ILE A 61 -4.12 2.82 13.14
CA ILE A 61 -3.80 1.93 12.02
C ILE A 61 -4.12 2.66 10.72
N LEU A 62 -3.07 2.98 9.95
CA LEU A 62 -3.21 3.50 8.60
C LEU A 62 -3.30 2.33 7.62
N VAL A 63 -4.47 2.18 6.98
CA VAL A 63 -4.73 1.08 6.05
C VAL A 63 -4.86 1.61 4.63
N ILE A 64 -4.02 1.12 3.71
CA ILE A 64 -4.04 1.53 2.31
C ILE A 64 -4.69 0.43 1.48
N THR A 65 -5.87 0.72 0.94
CA THR A 65 -6.66 -0.16 0.07
C THR A 65 -6.97 0.52 -1.26
N SER A 66 -7.60 -0.17 -2.18
CA SER A 66 -8.06 0.44 -3.44
C SER A 66 -9.41 1.11 -3.30
N ASP A 67 -9.66 2.09 -4.18
CA ASP A 67 -10.98 2.70 -4.33
C ASP A 67 -11.94 1.83 -5.16
N ARG A 68 -11.40 1.00 -6.04
CA ARG A 68 -12.15 0.19 -7.00
C ARG A 68 -11.94 -1.30 -6.76
N GLY A 69 -12.92 -2.10 -7.18
CA GLY A 69 -12.79 -3.55 -7.23
C GLY A 69 -11.93 -4.03 -8.42
N LEU A 70 -12.02 -5.31 -8.70
CA LEU A 70 -11.29 -5.99 -9.80
C LEU A 70 -9.77 -5.98 -9.61
N VAL A 71 -9.34 -6.08 -8.36
CA VAL A 71 -7.92 -6.14 -7.94
C VAL A 71 -7.59 -7.52 -7.32
N GLY A 72 -8.34 -8.56 -7.67
CA GLY A 72 -8.15 -9.91 -7.12
C GLY A 72 -8.28 -9.93 -5.59
N SER A 73 -7.33 -10.54 -4.92
CA SER A 73 -7.30 -10.67 -3.46
C SER A 73 -6.65 -9.50 -2.71
N TYR A 74 -6.19 -8.45 -3.42
CA TYR A 74 -5.45 -7.31 -2.88
C TYR A 74 -6.09 -6.75 -1.60
N ASN A 75 -7.32 -6.25 -1.68
CA ASN A 75 -8.01 -5.66 -0.54
C ASN A 75 -8.25 -6.65 0.60
N ASN A 76 -8.70 -7.86 0.26
CA ASN A 76 -8.99 -8.89 1.25
C ASN A 76 -7.75 -9.31 2.04
N ASN A 77 -6.60 -9.40 1.39
CA ASN A 77 -5.35 -9.74 2.04
C ASN A 77 -4.91 -8.66 3.03
N ILE A 78 -5.00 -7.38 2.66
CA ILE A 78 -4.68 -6.24 3.54
C ILE A 78 -5.61 -6.24 4.76
N ILE A 79 -6.90 -6.33 4.53
CA ILE A 79 -7.90 -6.36 5.60
C ILE A 79 -7.66 -7.55 6.55
N LYS A 80 -7.38 -8.74 6.01
CA LYS A 80 -7.10 -9.93 6.80
C LYS A 80 -5.87 -9.76 7.69
N GLN A 81 -4.79 -9.21 7.15
CA GLN A 81 -3.57 -8.96 7.92
C GLN A 81 -3.78 -7.87 8.98
N THR A 82 -4.53 -6.81 8.66
CA THR A 82 -4.91 -5.78 9.64
C THR A 82 -5.71 -6.38 10.80
N LEU A 83 -6.69 -7.23 10.50
CA LEU A 83 -7.46 -7.93 11.55
C LEU A 83 -6.61 -8.93 12.34
N GLN A 84 -5.59 -9.53 11.72
CA GLN A 84 -4.64 -10.39 12.41
C GLN A 84 -3.77 -9.59 13.37
N LEU A 85 -3.21 -8.44 12.94
CA LEU A 85 -2.50 -7.50 13.82
C LEU A 85 -3.34 -7.14 15.04
N MET A 86 -4.62 -6.80 14.85
CA MET A 86 -5.52 -6.47 15.95
C MET A 86 -5.65 -7.62 16.96
N LYS A 87 -5.72 -8.86 16.49
CA LYS A 87 -5.76 -10.03 17.37
C LYS A 87 -4.44 -10.24 18.12
N ASP A 88 -3.33 -10.15 17.43
CA ASP A 88 -2.00 -10.42 17.99
C ASP A 88 -1.62 -9.37 19.06
N LYS A 89 -2.06 -8.14 18.87
CA LYS A 89 -1.86 -7.01 19.79
C LYS A 89 -3.01 -6.84 20.81
N ASN A 90 -4.04 -7.69 20.78
CA ASN A 90 -5.25 -7.58 21.61
C ASN A 90 -5.95 -6.20 21.46
N LEU A 91 -6.00 -5.68 20.23
CA LEU A 91 -6.63 -4.41 19.93
C LEU A 91 -8.14 -4.57 19.77
N THR A 92 -8.89 -3.62 20.32
CA THR A 92 -10.35 -3.57 20.28
C THR A 92 -10.83 -2.32 19.54
N ALA A 93 -12.12 -2.25 19.23
CA ALA A 93 -12.70 -1.05 18.60
C ALA A 93 -12.60 0.20 19.47
N GLU A 94 -12.44 0.06 20.80
CA GLU A 94 -12.37 1.16 21.75
C GLU A 94 -10.96 1.77 21.84
N ASN A 95 -9.91 0.92 21.72
CA ASN A 95 -8.52 1.35 21.83
C ASN A 95 -7.83 1.49 20.46
N THR A 96 -8.57 1.35 19.35
CA THR A 96 -8.02 1.46 18.01
C THR A 96 -8.72 2.54 17.21
N VAL A 97 -7.94 3.35 16.49
CA VAL A 97 -8.44 4.31 15.53
C VAL A 97 -7.90 3.99 14.14
N PHE A 98 -8.76 4.10 13.14
CA PHE A 98 -8.38 3.81 11.76
C PHE A 98 -8.23 5.08 10.95
N LEU A 99 -7.13 5.16 10.22
CA LEU A 99 -6.92 6.08 9.12
C LEU A 99 -6.98 5.24 7.84
N THR A 100 -7.87 5.56 6.92
CA THR A 100 -8.07 4.73 5.73
C THR A 100 -7.80 5.51 4.46
N VAL A 101 -6.99 4.93 3.59
CA VAL A 101 -6.79 5.37 2.21
C VAL A 101 -7.43 4.33 1.31
N GLY A 102 -8.39 4.75 0.50
CA GLY A 102 -9.17 3.88 -0.37
C GLY A 102 -10.54 3.49 0.20
N LYS A 103 -11.52 3.54 -0.68
CA LYS A 103 -12.94 3.34 -0.36
C LYS A 103 -13.24 1.95 0.21
N THR A 104 -12.58 0.91 -0.30
CA THR A 104 -12.87 -0.48 0.09
C THR A 104 -12.59 -0.73 1.57
N GLY A 105 -11.44 -0.27 2.07
CA GLY A 105 -11.08 -0.37 3.50
C GLY A 105 -11.99 0.47 4.36
N THR A 106 -12.26 1.72 3.95
CA THR A 106 -13.15 2.63 4.65
C THR A 106 -14.52 2.01 4.88
N GLU A 107 -15.16 1.49 3.83
CA GLU A 107 -16.47 0.85 3.93
C GLU A 107 -16.44 -0.41 4.80
N PHE A 108 -15.39 -1.21 4.69
CA PHE A 108 -15.27 -2.43 5.47
C PHE A 108 -15.20 -2.15 6.97
N PHE A 109 -14.32 -1.23 7.39
CA PHE A 109 -14.13 -0.92 8.81
C PHE A 109 -15.34 -0.17 9.40
N LYS A 110 -15.94 0.76 8.66
CA LYS A 110 -17.19 1.46 9.07
C LYS A 110 -18.35 0.49 9.27
N LYS A 111 -18.56 -0.46 8.35
CA LYS A 111 -19.63 -1.48 8.45
C LYS A 111 -19.47 -2.39 9.68
N ARG A 112 -18.26 -2.54 10.21
CA ARG A 112 -17.97 -3.31 11.41
C ARG A 112 -17.97 -2.49 12.70
N GLY A 113 -18.37 -1.21 12.63
CA GLY A 113 -18.41 -0.34 13.78
C GLY A 113 -17.04 0.08 14.31
N MET A 114 -15.97 -0.05 13.51
CA MET A 114 -14.65 0.42 13.86
C MET A 114 -14.56 1.93 13.80
N ASN A 115 -13.74 2.53 14.66
CA ASN A 115 -13.57 3.98 14.74
C ASN A 115 -12.66 4.47 13.59
N VAL A 116 -13.23 4.90 12.47
CA VAL A 116 -12.51 5.52 11.35
C VAL A 116 -12.50 7.03 11.55
N VAL A 117 -11.35 7.57 11.98
CA VAL A 117 -11.17 9.01 12.28
C VAL A 117 -10.74 9.83 11.07
N TYR A 118 -10.13 9.17 10.08
CA TYR A 118 -9.72 9.81 8.84
C TYR A 118 -9.96 8.89 7.65
N GLU A 119 -10.47 9.45 6.57
CA GLU A 119 -10.68 8.75 5.32
C GLU A 119 -10.22 9.60 4.14
N TYR A 120 -9.50 8.99 3.22
CA TYR A 120 -9.12 9.59 1.95
C TYR A 120 -9.47 8.63 0.83
N SER A 121 -10.19 9.11 -0.17
CA SER A 121 -10.57 8.34 -1.36
C SER A 121 -10.34 9.15 -2.63
N GLY A 122 -10.18 8.48 -3.75
CA GLY A 122 -9.93 9.13 -5.04
C GLY A 122 -8.48 9.54 -5.24
N ILE A 123 -7.54 8.86 -4.56
CA ILE A 123 -6.11 9.06 -4.83
C ILE A 123 -5.80 8.71 -6.29
N SER A 124 -4.99 9.54 -6.95
CA SER A 124 -4.64 9.35 -8.36
C SER A 124 -3.92 8.02 -8.60
N ASP A 125 -3.98 7.50 -9.82
CA ASP A 125 -3.30 6.25 -10.21
C ASP A 125 -1.77 6.36 -10.10
N VAL A 126 -1.24 7.57 -10.25
CA VAL A 126 0.16 7.93 -9.95
C VAL A 126 0.10 9.10 -8.98
N PRO A 127 0.12 8.84 -7.67
CA PRO A 127 -0.03 9.88 -6.66
C PRO A 127 1.08 10.91 -6.73
N THR A 128 0.72 12.17 -6.66
CA THR A 128 1.70 13.25 -6.52
C THR A 128 2.09 13.42 -5.06
N PHE A 129 3.30 13.93 -4.82
CA PHE A 129 3.75 14.24 -3.45
C PHE A 129 2.76 15.16 -2.72
N ARG A 130 2.16 16.13 -3.42
CA ARG A 130 1.18 17.07 -2.83
C ARG A 130 -0.07 16.37 -2.31
N GLU A 131 -0.60 15.38 -3.05
CA GLU A 131 -1.78 14.61 -2.61
C GLU A 131 -1.47 13.81 -1.34
N VAL A 132 -0.30 13.18 -1.32
CA VAL A 132 0.11 12.33 -0.19
C VAL A 132 0.51 13.17 1.02
N HIS A 133 1.20 14.29 0.81
CA HIS A 133 1.60 15.21 1.87
C HIS A 133 0.40 15.63 2.76
N GLN A 134 -0.78 15.82 2.17
CA GLN A 134 -1.98 16.13 2.95
C GLN A 134 -2.38 14.97 3.88
N ILE A 135 -2.29 13.72 3.41
CA ILE A 135 -2.59 12.53 4.21
C ILE A 135 -1.59 12.40 5.36
N VAL A 136 -0.31 12.54 5.03
CA VAL A 136 0.80 12.46 6.00
C VAL A 136 0.68 13.53 7.07
N LYS A 137 0.51 14.78 6.65
CA LYS A 137 0.35 15.91 7.56
C LYS A 137 -0.81 15.68 8.55
N THR A 138 -1.93 15.16 8.06
CA THR A 138 -3.07 14.85 8.94
C THR A 138 -2.74 13.72 9.93
N ALA A 139 -2.05 12.67 9.47
CA ALA A 139 -1.65 11.56 10.36
C ALA A 139 -0.67 12.03 11.46
N VAL A 140 0.33 12.82 11.09
CA VAL A 140 1.29 13.41 12.04
C VAL A 140 0.58 14.35 13.02
N GLN A 141 -0.29 15.24 12.54
CA GLN A 141 -1.07 16.13 13.40
C GLN A 141 -1.92 15.35 14.41
N MET A 142 -2.58 14.27 14.00
CA MET A 142 -3.36 13.43 14.90
C MET A 142 -2.49 12.72 15.95
N TYR A 143 -1.25 12.39 15.61
CA TYR A 143 -0.29 11.84 16.56
C TYR A 143 0.13 12.90 17.59
N ASP A 144 0.42 14.14 17.14
CA ASP A 144 0.77 15.26 18.00
C ASP A 144 -0.38 15.64 18.94
N ASP A 145 -1.62 15.62 18.44
CA ASP A 145 -2.84 15.85 19.19
C ASP A 145 -3.23 14.68 20.13
N ALA A 146 -2.37 13.65 20.24
CA ALA A 146 -2.58 12.46 21.06
C ALA A 146 -3.92 11.73 20.78
N VAL A 147 -4.38 11.75 19.53
CA VAL A 147 -5.52 10.93 19.08
C VAL A 147 -5.17 9.45 19.16
N PHE A 148 -3.90 9.12 18.94
CA PHE A 148 -3.28 7.81 19.16
C PHE A 148 -1.82 7.98 19.60
N ASP A 149 -1.27 6.95 20.24
CA ASP A 149 0.07 6.97 20.85
C ASP A 149 1.10 6.16 20.06
N GLU A 150 0.64 5.27 19.18
CA GLU A 150 1.45 4.52 18.22
C GLU A 150 0.68 4.38 16.90
N MET A 151 1.37 4.20 15.78
CA MET A 151 0.73 4.01 14.49
C MET A 151 1.36 2.86 13.71
N TYR A 152 0.50 1.94 13.27
CA TYR A 152 0.84 0.89 12.32
C TYR A 152 0.39 1.27 10.91
N LEU A 153 1.17 0.85 9.93
CA LEU A 153 0.88 1.00 8.51
C LEU A 153 0.65 -0.38 7.90
N ALA A 154 -0.53 -0.58 7.30
CA ALA A 154 -0.90 -1.81 6.63
C ALA A 154 -1.13 -1.57 5.13
N TYR A 155 -0.32 -2.16 4.29
CA TYR A 155 -0.42 -2.02 2.83
C TYR A 155 0.12 -3.26 2.11
N SER A 156 -0.03 -3.30 0.80
CA SER A 156 0.50 -4.38 -0.04
C SER A 156 1.76 -3.93 -0.75
N HIS A 157 2.89 -4.53 -0.38
CA HIS A 157 4.19 -4.34 -1.01
C HIS A 157 4.27 -5.09 -2.33
N TYR A 158 4.76 -4.41 -3.36
CA TYR A 158 5.01 -4.99 -4.68
C TYR A 158 6.35 -5.72 -4.71
N VAL A 159 6.33 -7.04 -4.93
CA VAL A 159 7.55 -7.85 -5.09
C VAL A 159 7.90 -8.00 -6.56
N ASN A 160 6.92 -8.41 -7.38
CA ASN A 160 7.03 -8.55 -8.82
C ASN A 160 5.64 -8.55 -9.46
N ARG A 161 5.57 -8.66 -10.79
CA ARG A 161 4.30 -8.60 -11.54
C ARG A 161 3.27 -9.68 -11.16
N ILE A 162 3.69 -10.74 -10.49
CA ILE A 162 2.81 -11.86 -10.10
C ILE A 162 2.55 -11.86 -8.60
N THR A 163 3.57 -11.47 -7.81
CA THR A 163 3.56 -11.61 -6.36
C THR A 163 3.57 -10.25 -5.69
N SER A 164 2.67 -10.07 -4.76
CA SER A 164 2.68 -8.98 -3.78
C SER A 164 2.58 -9.57 -2.37
N ARG A 165 3.09 -8.86 -1.38
CA ARG A 165 3.06 -9.28 0.03
C ARG A 165 2.49 -8.16 0.87
N VAL A 166 1.53 -8.49 1.73
CA VAL A 166 1.05 -7.50 2.70
C VAL A 166 2.13 -7.29 3.76
N GLN A 167 2.44 -6.04 4.00
CA GLN A 167 3.31 -5.59 5.08
C GLN A 167 2.50 -4.83 6.12
N VAL A 168 2.80 -5.09 7.38
CA VAL A 168 2.26 -4.38 8.52
C VAL A 168 3.42 -4.10 9.45
N HIS A 169 3.77 -2.84 9.62
CA HIS A 169 4.86 -2.41 10.49
C HIS A 169 4.50 -1.13 11.22
N ASP A 170 5.16 -0.89 12.32
CA ASP A 170 5.07 0.34 13.08
C ASP A 170 5.76 1.48 12.35
N VAL A 171 5.14 2.65 12.37
CA VAL A 171 5.65 3.86 11.72
C VAL A 171 5.91 4.96 12.74
N LEU A 172 5.08 5.04 13.77
CA LEU A 172 5.20 6.02 14.84
C LEU A 172 5.08 5.34 16.21
N PRO A 173 5.90 5.74 17.19
CA PRO A 173 7.00 6.69 17.10
C PRO A 173 8.19 6.14 16.29
N ILE A 174 8.97 7.05 15.70
CA ILE A 174 10.20 6.68 15.00
C ILE A 174 11.27 6.40 16.07
N THR A 175 11.78 5.17 16.11
CA THR A 175 12.80 4.80 17.09
C THR A 175 14.16 4.61 16.41
N ALA A 176 15.24 4.84 17.16
CA ALA A 176 16.59 4.56 16.65
C ALA A 176 16.74 3.08 16.26
N GLU A 177 16.04 2.18 16.98
CA GLU A 177 16.00 0.75 16.68
C GLU A 177 15.34 0.47 15.33
N SER A 178 14.18 1.12 15.03
CA SER A 178 13.51 0.94 13.74
C SER A 178 14.32 1.46 12.56
N LEU A 179 15.10 2.53 12.77
CA LEU A 179 16.03 3.04 11.75
C LEU A 179 17.17 2.06 11.45
N MET A 180 17.71 1.38 12.48
CA MET A 180 18.82 0.44 12.35
C MET A 180 18.38 -0.93 11.79
N GLU A 181 17.25 -1.48 12.23
CA GLU A 181 16.72 -2.75 11.72
C GLU A 181 16.44 -2.72 10.20
N ASP A 182 16.00 -1.58 9.72
CA ASP A 182 15.79 -1.38 8.30
C ASP A 182 17.09 -1.22 7.50
N GLU A 183 18.19 -0.75 8.12
CA GLU A 183 19.50 -0.72 7.48
C GLU A 183 20.08 -2.12 7.27
N GLU A 184 19.97 -3.00 8.26
CA GLU A 184 20.44 -4.39 8.13
C GLU A 184 19.73 -5.12 6.98
N LYS A 185 18.43 -4.87 6.78
CA LYS A 185 17.65 -5.43 5.66
C LYS A 185 18.03 -4.82 4.31
N SER A 186 18.48 -3.57 4.28
CA SER A 186 18.91 -2.88 3.05
C SER A 186 20.39 -3.15 2.72
N ALA A 187 21.25 -3.40 3.70
CA ALA A 187 22.67 -3.67 3.52
C ALA A 187 22.96 -5.02 2.85
N GLU A 188 22.03 -5.98 2.89
CA GLU A 188 22.16 -7.23 2.11
C GLU A 188 22.13 -7.01 0.59
N SER A 189 21.73 -5.85 0.13
CA SER A 189 21.60 -5.53 -1.31
C SER A 189 22.68 -4.62 -1.89
N VAL A 190 23.51 -3.96 -1.06
CA VAL A 190 24.56 -3.05 -1.52
C VAL A 190 25.84 -3.26 -0.69
N GLN A 191 26.81 -3.91 -1.29
CA GLN A 191 28.20 -3.94 -0.79
C GLN A 191 28.82 -2.56 -1.07
N ASP A 192 28.56 -1.58 -0.22
CA ASP A 192 29.32 -0.34 -0.23
C ASP A 192 30.41 -0.42 0.85
N GLU A 193 31.59 -0.81 0.40
CA GLU A 193 32.81 -0.94 1.21
C GLU A 193 33.37 0.44 1.53
N SER A 194 32.88 1.12 2.57
CA SER A 194 33.72 2.06 3.32
C SER A 194 32.99 2.55 4.57
N PRO A 195 33.49 2.32 5.78
CA PRO A 195 33.03 2.99 6.98
C PRO A 195 33.62 4.42 7.02
N ILE A 196 33.32 5.25 6.04
CA ILE A 196 33.59 6.67 6.15
C ILE A 196 32.42 7.24 6.92
N THR A 197 32.59 7.39 8.22
CA THR A 197 31.69 8.20 9.05
C THR A 197 31.85 9.64 8.57
N ALA A 198 30.92 10.13 7.77
CA ALA A 198 30.94 11.51 7.35
C ALA A 198 30.74 12.40 8.60
N GLU A 199 31.66 13.30 8.84
CA GLU A 199 31.42 14.38 9.81
C GLU A 199 30.56 15.42 9.14
N TYR A 200 29.35 15.62 9.67
CA TYR A 200 28.41 16.63 9.19
C TYR A 200 28.61 17.95 9.95
N GLU A 201 28.75 19.05 9.22
CA GLU A 201 28.65 20.39 9.79
C GLU A 201 27.21 20.86 9.70
N PHE A 202 26.68 21.41 10.81
CA PHE A 202 25.28 21.80 10.93
C PHE A 202 25.14 23.32 10.91
N GLU A 203 24.22 23.81 10.10
CA GLU A 203 23.81 25.22 10.04
C GLU A 203 22.26 25.29 9.93
N PRO A 204 21.52 25.94 10.82
CA PRO A 204 21.95 26.76 11.95
C PRO A 204 22.24 25.97 13.25
N SER A 205 21.58 24.82 13.45
CA SER A 205 21.81 23.95 14.61
C SER A 205 21.50 22.48 14.27
N ASP A 206 22.14 21.56 14.96
CA ASP A 206 21.90 20.12 14.86
C ASP A 206 20.45 19.76 15.17
N THR A 207 19.87 20.36 16.22
CA THR A 207 18.51 20.08 16.69
C THR A 207 17.44 20.47 15.65
N GLU A 208 17.56 21.62 15.00
CA GLU A 208 16.62 22.09 13.99
C GLU A 208 16.71 21.24 12.73
N ILE A 209 17.91 20.83 12.35
CA ILE A 209 18.13 19.98 11.17
C ILE A 209 17.58 18.57 11.39
N ILE A 210 17.84 17.98 12.57
CA ILE A 210 17.31 16.65 12.92
C ILE A 210 15.79 16.69 12.93
N ALA A 211 15.16 17.69 13.56
CA ALA A 211 13.70 17.84 13.57
C ALA A 211 13.11 17.92 12.15
N GLY A 212 13.72 18.69 11.27
CA GLY A 212 13.32 18.77 9.86
C GLY A 212 13.48 17.44 9.10
N LEU A 213 14.60 16.75 9.31
CA LEU A 213 14.87 15.47 8.66
C LEU A 213 13.94 14.36 9.12
N VAL A 214 13.56 14.33 10.40
CA VAL A 214 12.59 13.35 10.93
C VAL A 214 11.22 13.51 10.31
N SER A 215 10.75 14.75 10.22
CA SER A 215 9.50 15.05 9.52
C SER A 215 9.56 14.58 8.05
N GLN A 216 10.64 14.90 7.38
CA GLN A 216 10.89 14.52 5.99
C GLN A 216 10.99 13.00 5.82
N TYR A 217 11.58 12.31 6.79
CA TYR A 217 11.64 10.85 6.80
C TYR A 217 10.26 10.21 7.00
N ALA A 218 9.47 10.70 7.96
CA ALA A 218 8.09 10.23 8.16
C ALA A 218 7.23 10.43 6.90
N GLU A 219 7.32 11.60 6.28
CA GLU A 219 6.66 11.89 5.00
C GLU A 219 7.13 10.93 3.90
N SER A 220 8.42 10.66 3.85
CA SER A 220 9.05 9.77 2.90
C SER A 220 8.55 8.33 3.05
N LEU A 221 8.50 7.80 4.27
CA LEU A 221 7.98 6.46 4.55
C LEU A 221 6.55 6.28 4.05
N LEU A 222 5.67 7.21 4.41
CA LEU A 222 4.26 7.11 4.06
C LEU A 222 4.03 7.32 2.55
N TYR A 223 4.77 8.23 1.92
CA TYR A 223 4.69 8.43 0.47
C TYR A 223 5.19 7.20 -0.29
N GLY A 224 6.33 6.64 0.11
CA GLY A 224 6.86 5.41 -0.46
C GLY A 224 5.88 4.25 -0.34
N ALA A 225 5.27 4.07 0.81
CA ALA A 225 4.26 3.03 1.03
C ALA A 225 3.01 3.21 0.16
N ILE A 226 2.57 4.43 -0.07
CA ILE A 226 1.42 4.71 -0.97
C ILE A 226 1.78 4.43 -2.43
N LEU A 227 2.97 4.81 -2.89
CA LEU A 227 3.45 4.50 -4.24
C LEU A 227 3.56 2.97 -4.45
N ASP A 228 4.13 2.27 -3.48
CA ASP A 228 4.29 0.83 -3.50
C ASP A 228 2.93 0.11 -3.47
N ALA A 229 2.01 0.55 -2.61
CA ALA A 229 0.64 0.05 -2.56
C ALA A 229 -0.09 0.23 -3.90
N LYS A 230 0.08 1.39 -4.56
CA LYS A 230 -0.50 1.65 -5.89
C LYS A 230 0.14 0.80 -6.97
N THR A 231 1.44 0.56 -6.90
CA THR A 231 2.15 -0.37 -7.80
C THR A 231 1.59 -1.78 -7.66
N SER A 232 1.41 -2.25 -6.43
CA SER A 232 0.82 -3.55 -6.11
C SER A 232 -0.65 -3.65 -6.54
N GLU A 233 -1.44 -2.59 -6.36
CA GLU A 233 -2.84 -2.47 -6.82
C GLU A 233 -2.94 -2.65 -8.33
N HIS A 234 -2.14 -1.91 -9.11
CA HIS A 234 -2.14 -2.01 -10.58
C HIS A 234 -1.65 -3.36 -11.07
N SER A 235 -0.68 -3.97 -10.41
CA SER A 235 -0.21 -5.33 -10.72
C SER A 235 -1.33 -6.35 -10.48
N SER A 236 -1.98 -6.29 -9.32
CA SER A 236 -3.10 -7.17 -8.97
C SER A 236 -4.27 -7.01 -9.92
N SER A 237 -4.58 -5.77 -10.33
CA SER A 237 -5.61 -5.48 -11.33
C SER A 237 -5.25 -6.06 -12.70
N ALA A 238 -4.00 -5.91 -13.15
CA ALA A 238 -3.54 -6.46 -14.42
C ALA A 238 -3.68 -7.99 -14.47
N ASN A 239 -3.31 -8.68 -13.37
CA ASN A 239 -3.43 -10.13 -13.25
C ASN A 239 -4.90 -10.57 -13.21
N ALA A 240 -5.75 -9.88 -12.45
CA ALA A 240 -7.19 -10.16 -12.39
C ALA A 240 -7.85 -9.98 -13.76
N MET A 241 -7.50 -8.94 -14.51
CA MET A 241 -8.02 -8.70 -15.86
C MET A 241 -7.53 -9.75 -16.87
N ARG A 242 -6.29 -10.21 -16.74
CA ARG A 242 -5.79 -11.31 -17.59
C ARG A 242 -6.60 -12.57 -17.34
N SER A 243 -6.74 -13.00 -16.09
CA SER A 243 -7.54 -14.18 -15.75
C SER A 243 -9.00 -14.06 -16.21
N ALA A 244 -9.57 -12.85 -16.11
CA ALA A 244 -10.93 -12.61 -16.60
C ALA A 244 -11.03 -12.73 -18.13
N THR A 245 -10.02 -12.28 -18.87
CA THR A 245 -9.96 -12.42 -20.34
C THR A 245 -9.84 -13.90 -20.73
N ASP A 246 -8.92 -14.65 -20.11
CA ASP A 246 -8.74 -16.06 -20.37
C ASP A 246 -10.04 -16.86 -20.13
N ASN A 247 -10.73 -16.60 -19.00
CA ASN A 247 -12.02 -17.20 -18.72
C ASN A 247 -13.12 -16.80 -19.73
N ALA A 248 -13.12 -15.57 -20.22
CA ALA A 248 -14.07 -15.12 -21.23
C ALA A 248 -13.86 -15.84 -22.58
N ASP A 249 -12.62 -16.03 -22.99
CA ASP A 249 -12.26 -16.77 -24.22
C ASP A 249 -12.70 -18.23 -24.14
N ASP A 250 -12.54 -18.90 -23.00
CA ASP A 250 -13.03 -20.26 -22.75
C ASP A 250 -14.57 -20.35 -22.87
N ILE A 251 -15.28 -19.38 -22.29
CA ILE A 251 -16.74 -19.30 -22.38
C ILE A 251 -17.20 -19.08 -23.82
N ILE A 252 -16.55 -18.16 -24.54
CA ILE A 252 -16.84 -17.89 -25.95
C ILE A 252 -16.67 -19.16 -26.77
N SER A 253 -15.54 -19.87 -26.62
CA SER A 253 -15.28 -21.12 -27.33
C SER A 253 -16.32 -22.20 -27.06
N SER A 254 -16.74 -22.32 -25.79
CA SER A 254 -17.81 -23.25 -25.40
C SER A 254 -19.16 -22.88 -26.02
N LEU A 255 -19.51 -21.59 -26.00
CA LEU A 255 -20.76 -21.10 -26.61
C LEU A 255 -20.78 -21.26 -28.15
N GLU A 256 -19.66 -21.01 -28.81
CA GLU A 256 -19.53 -21.24 -30.26
C GLU A 256 -19.76 -22.72 -30.64
N LEU A 257 -19.21 -23.63 -29.83
CA LEU A 257 -19.45 -25.05 -30.03
C LEU A 257 -20.93 -25.42 -29.89
N GLN A 258 -21.59 -24.90 -28.84
CA GLN A 258 -23.01 -25.14 -28.62
C GLN A 258 -23.87 -24.53 -29.73
N TYR A 259 -23.56 -23.31 -30.15
CA TYR A 259 -24.25 -22.63 -31.25
C TYR A 259 -24.13 -23.42 -32.54
N ASN A 260 -22.93 -23.86 -32.90
CA ASN A 260 -22.71 -24.64 -34.13
C ASN A 260 -23.47 -25.99 -34.11
N ARG A 261 -23.51 -26.69 -32.97
CA ARG A 261 -24.30 -27.92 -32.81
C ARG A 261 -25.81 -27.64 -32.95
N ALA A 262 -26.33 -26.59 -32.30
CA ALA A 262 -27.72 -26.23 -32.41
C ALA A 262 -28.10 -25.82 -33.83
N ARG A 263 -27.24 -25.01 -34.49
CA ARG A 263 -27.44 -24.62 -35.90
C ARG A 263 -27.47 -25.83 -36.82
N GLN A 264 -26.54 -26.79 -36.69
CA GLN A 264 -26.52 -27.99 -37.49
C GLN A 264 -27.78 -28.86 -37.26
N ALA A 265 -28.20 -28.99 -35.99
CA ALA A 265 -29.44 -29.72 -35.67
C ALA A 265 -30.68 -29.08 -36.32
N ALA A 266 -30.79 -27.74 -36.24
CA ALA A 266 -31.90 -27.00 -36.85
C ALA A 266 -31.94 -27.19 -38.38
N ILE A 267 -30.78 -27.02 -39.05
CA ILE A 267 -30.66 -27.23 -40.49
C ILE A 267 -31.03 -28.68 -40.87
N THR A 268 -30.55 -29.66 -40.10
CA THR A 268 -30.85 -31.09 -40.36
C THR A 268 -32.36 -31.35 -40.22
N THR A 269 -33.01 -30.79 -39.21
CA THR A 269 -34.44 -30.91 -38.99
C THR A 269 -35.22 -30.31 -40.13
N GLU A 270 -34.91 -29.07 -40.56
CA GLU A 270 -35.54 -28.42 -41.70
C GLU A 270 -35.40 -29.23 -43.01
N ILE A 271 -34.19 -29.75 -43.30
CA ILE A 271 -33.98 -30.59 -44.49
C ILE A 271 -34.78 -31.89 -44.40
N THR A 272 -34.85 -32.50 -43.21
CA THR A 272 -35.60 -33.74 -43.00
C THR A 272 -37.10 -33.52 -43.17
N GLU A 273 -37.63 -32.41 -42.66
CA GLU A 273 -39.03 -32.01 -42.80
C GLU A 273 -39.40 -31.75 -44.30
N ILE A 274 -38.53 -31.04 -45.04
CA ILE A 274 -38.72 -30.76 -46.44
C ILE A 274 -38.71 -32.09 -47.27
N THR A 275 -37.70 -32.96 -47.03
CA THR A 275 -37.59 -34.24 -47.74
C THR A 275 -38.74 -35.20 -47.36
N GLY A 276 -39.13 -35.24 -46.06
CA GLY A 276 -40.31 -36.03 -45.64
C GLY A 276 -41.63 -35.53 -46.23
N GLY A 277 -41.80 -34.23 -46.37
CA GLY A 277 -42.95 -33.64 -47.04
C GLY A 277 -43.02 -33.94 -48.53
N MET A 278 -41.85 -33.96 -49.21
CA MET A 278 -41.80 -34.37 -50.65
C MET A 278 -42.16 -35.84 -50.85
N THR A 279 -41.63 -36.75 -50.01
CA THR A 279 -41.93 -38.19 -50.10
C THR A 279 -43.40 -38.51 -49.75
N ALA A 280 -44.08 -37.68 -48.97
CA ALA A 280 -45.49 -37.85 -48.64
C ALA A 280 -46.45 -37.33 -49.76
N GLN A 281 -45.93 -36.60 -50.76
CA GLN A 281 -46.72 -36.11 -51.94
C GLN A 281 -46.60 -37.01 -53.17
N GLU A 282 -45.69 -37.96 -53.17
CA GLU A 282 -45.60 -39.06 -54.14
C GLU A 282 -46.48 -40.26 -53.67
#